data_e9e80399359172db2b09193d6df4caef
#
_entry.id   e9e80399359172db2b09193d6df4caef
#
_cell.length_a   1.000
_cell.length_b   1.000
_cell.length_c   1.000
_cell.angle_alpha   90.00
_cell.angle_beta   90.00
_cell.angle_gamma   90.00
#
_symmetry.space_group_name_H-M   'P 1'
#
loop_
_entity.id
_entity.type
_entity.pdbx_description
1 polymer ?
#
loop_
_entity_poly.entity_id
_entity_poly.type
_entity_poly.pdbx_seq_one_letter_code
_entity_poly.pdbx_strand_id
1 'polypeptide(L)'
;MGFLPGIESTDGSLPAYERVFAVRPEVYAAWRGLVAAIREGLDDRTYEVATVGAARALHSTYCSLAHSVVLLGSHVDEDGLRRILAASDSMDVAETTGRDDAVASFAAQVAVDAPNLDEGDVAGLRWHGLSEEEVLDVILTAAARCFFSTVLDATGTRSDPVLRDRLPSRLVDELTSGRPAG
;
A
#
# COMPACT_ATOMS: atom_id res chain seq x y z
N MET A 1 20.49 6.69 -1.50
CA MET A 1 21.21 5.72 -0.69
C MET A 1 20.51 5.67 0.66
N GLY A 2 20.20 4.48 1.14
CA GLY A 2 19.56 4.27 2.43
C GLY A 2 20.51 4.44 3.63
N PHE A 3 20.02 4.15 4.83
CA PHE A 3 20.81 4.26 6.07
C PHE A 3 21.80 3.10 6.28
N LEU A 4 21.65 2.02 5.51
CA LEU A 4 22.44 0.81 5.63
C LEU A 4 23.23 0.52 4.33
N PRO A 5 24.11 1.43 3.90
CA PRO A 5 24.80 1.32 2.62
C PRO A 5 25.70 0.08 2.52
N GLY A 6 26.14 -0.48 3.66
CA GLY A 6 26.97 -1.69 3.70
C GLY A 6 26.24 -3.00 3.38
N ILE A 7 24.91 -2.98 3.41
CA ILE A 7 24.08 -4.16 3.10
C ILE A 7 23.23 -3.98 1.83
N GLU A 8 23.05 -2.73 1.38
CA GLU A 8 22.28 -2.44 0.17
C GLU A 8 23.11 -2.90 -1.06
N SER A 9 22.50 -3.68 -1.93
CA SER A 9 23.13 -4.10 -3.19
C SER A 9 23.56 -2.88 -4.03
N THR A 10 24.74 -2.97 -4.62
CA THR A 10 25.27 -1.94 -5.53
C THR A 10 24.77 -2.11 -6.96
N ASP A 11 23.99 -3.16 -7.26
CA ASP A 11 23.42 -3.37 -8.58
C ASP A 11 22.36 -2.30 -8.88
N GLY A 12 22.75 -1.29 -9.65
CA GLY A 12 21.88 -0.18 -10.03
C GLY A 12 20.78 -0.55 -11.03
N SER A 13 20.78 -1.77 -11.58
CA SER A 13 19.70 -2.28 -12.43
C SER A 13 18.48 -2.72 -11.64
N LEU A 14 18.64 -3.02 -10.34
CA LEU A 14 17.57 -3.43 -9.47
C LEU A 14 16.79 -2.21 -8.93
N PRO A 15 15.45 -2.32 -8.78
CA PRO A 15 14.66 -1.35 -8.02
C PRO A 15 15.22 -1.15 -6.61
N ALA A 16 15.04 0.03 -6.05
CA ALA A 16 15.61 0.38 -4.75
C ALA A 16 15.18 -0.57 -3.63
N TYR A 17 13.92 -1.02 -3.64
CA TYR A 17 13.44 -2.00 -2.65
C TYR A 17 14.13 -3.38 -2.78
N GLU A 18 14.40 -3.85 -4.00
CA GLU A 18 15.07 -5.14 -4.20
C GLU A 18 16.52 -5.09 -3.74
N ARG A 19 17.18 -3.95 -3.89
CA ARG A 19 18.55 -3.77 -3.39
C ARG A 19 18.63 -3.95 -1.88
N VAL A 20 17.63 -3.48 -1.14
CA VAL A 20 17.55 -3.67 0.33
C VAL A 20 17.40 -5.14 0.68
N PHE A 21 16.56 -5.88 -0.03
CA PHE A 21 16.32 -7.29 0.25
C PHE A 21 17.39 -8.23 -0.32
N ALA A 22 18.32 -7.73 -1.14
CA ALA A 22 19.33 -8.57 -1.82
C ALA A 22 20.24 -9.36 -0.85
N VAL A 23 20.43 -8.85 0.37
CA VAL A 23 21.24 -9.56 1.41
C VAL A 23 20.44 -10.64 2.16
N ARG A 24 19.13 -10.67 2.01
CA ARG A 24 18.23 -11.64 2.64
C ARG A 24 17.23 -12.19 1.60
N PRO A 25 17.72 -12.81 0.52
CA PRO A 25 16.87 -13.26 -0.58
C PRO A 25 15.83 -14.29 -0.14
N GLU A 26 16.12 -15.10 0.88
CA GLU A 26 15.18 -16.05 1.46
C GLU A 26 14.00 -15.37 2.17
N VAL A 27 14.24 -14.22 2.82
CA VAL A 27 13.17 -13.41 3.45
C VAL A 27 12.29 -12.78 2.38
N TYR A 28 12.90 -12.25 1.33
CA TYR A 28 12.16 -11.66 0.22
C TYR A 28 11.34 -12.70 -0.53
N ALA A 29 11.89 -13.90 -0.76
CA ALA A 29 11.17 -14.99 -1.38
C ALA A 29 9.96 -15.46 -0.54
N ALA A 30 10.12 -15.58 0.78
CA ALA A 30 9.02 -15.91 1.69
C ALA A 30 7.92 -14.84 1.68
N TRP A 31 8.29 -13.55 1.72
CA TRP A 31 7.35 -12.45 1.62
C TRP A 31 6.59 -12.44 0.28
N ARG A 32 7.30 -12.66 -0.83
CA ARG A 32 6.65 -12.79 -2.14
C ARG A 32 5.66 -13.95 -2.20
N GLY A 33 5.99 -15.07 -1.57
CA GLY A 33 5.08 -16.21 -1.46
C GLY A 33 3.82 -15.87 -0.67
N LEU A 34 3.97 -15.18 0.45
CA LEU A 34 2.83 -14.69 1.25
C LEU A 34 1.93 -13.76 0.43
N VAL A 35 2.51 -12.76 -0.23
CA VAL A 35 1.74 -11.82 -1.06
C VAL A 35 1.04 -12.51 -2.22
N ALA A 36 1.70 -13.48 -2.86
CA ALA A 36 1.08 -14.25 -3.93
C ALA A 36 -0.16 -15.01 -3.45
N ALA A 37 -0.08 -15.65 -2.27
CA ALA A 37 -1.21 -16.36 -1.68
C ALA A 37 -2.37 -15.42 -1.30
N ILE A 38 -2.08 -14.24 -0.74
CA ILE A 38 -3.10 -13.23 -0.42
C ILE A 38 -3.82 -12.75 -1.70
N ARG A 39 -3.07 -12.51 -2.78
CA ARG A 39 -3.64 -12.04 -4.05
C ARG A 39 -4.54 -13.05 -4.75
N GLU A 40 -4.45 -14.33 -4.42
CA GLU A 40 -5.38 -15.34 -4.96
C GLU A 40 -6.81 -15.14 -4.45
N GLY A 41 -7.00 -14.51 -3.30
CA GLY A 41 -8.31 -14.25 -2.69
C GLY A 41 -8.96 -12.90 -3.08
N LEU A 42 -8.23 -11.99 -3.74
CA LEU A 42 -8.71 -10.66 -4.12
C LEU A 42 -8.56 -10.42 -5.61
N ASP A 43 -9.48 -9.66 -6.18
CA ASP A 43 -9.23 -9.07 -7.50
C ASP A 43 -8.10 -8.02 -7.40
N ASP A 44 -7.39 -7.81 -8.52
CA ASP A 44 -6.23 -6.92 -8.57
C ASP A 44 -6.55 -5.49 -8.13
N ARG A 45 -7.74 -4.97 -8.46
CA ARG A 45 -8.18 -3.63 -8.05
C ARG A 45 -8.31 -3.53 -6.53
N THR A 46 -9.03 -4.46 -5.92
CA THR A 46 -9.25 -4.49 -4.46
C THR A 46 -7.91 -4.63 -3.70
N TYR A 47 -7.01 -5.50 -4.20
CA TYR A 47 -5.66 -5.64 -3.63
C TYR A 47 -4.87 -4.33 -3.69
N GLU A 48 -4.85 -3.64 -4.84
CA GLU A 48 -4.10 -2.38 -5.01
C GLU A 48 -4.71 -1.25 -4.19
N VAL A 49 -6.05 -1.16 -4.08
CA VAL A 49 -6.75 -0.19 -3.23
C VAL A 49 -6.38 -0.39 -1.76
N ALA A 50 -6.48 -1.63 -1.24
CA ALA A 50 -6.09 -1.95 0.13
C ALA A 50 -4.62 -1.62 0.40
N THR A 51 -3.75 -1.90 -0.58
CA THR A 51 -2.32 -1.59 -0.50
C THR A 51 -2.05 -0.09 -0.42
N VAL A 52 -2.73 0.72 -1.26
CA VAL A 52 -2.60 2.19 -1.23
C VAL A 52 -3.14 2.75 0.08
N GLY A 53 -4.30 2.27 0.56
CA GLY A 53 -4.87 2.70 1.84
C GLY A 53 -3.91 2.49 3.01
N ALA A 54 -3.38 1.27 3.15
CA ALA A 54 -2.41 0.95 4.19
C ALA A 54 -1.10 1.75 4.03
N ALA A 55 -0.56 1.89 2.82
CA ALA A 55 0.66 2.65 2.56
C ALA A 55 0.51 4.14 2.90
N ARG A 56 -0.68 4.71 2.62
CA ARG A 56 -1.02 6.10 2.95
C ARG A 56 -1.02 6.33 4.46
N ALA A 57 -1.71 5.49 5.22
CA ALA A 57 -1.78 5.58 6.68
C ALA A 57 -0.39 5.39 7.34
N LEU A 58 0.45 4.53 6.78
CA LEU A 58 1.83 4.32 7.22
C LEU A 58 2.78 5.45 6.82
N HIS A 59 2.33 6.46 6.09
CA HIS A 59 3.16 7.52 5.52
C HIS A 59 4.32 6.99 4.65
N SER A 60 4.13 5.86 3.97
CA SER A 60 5.14 5.24 3.13
C SER A 60 5.07 5.78 1.70
N THR A 61 5.81 6.84 1.42
CA THR A 61 5.87 7.49 0.09
C THR A 61 6.20 6.48 -1.01
N TYR A 62 7.17 5.59 -0.78
CA TYR A 62 7.55 4.58 -1.79
C TYR A 62 6.36 3.73 -2.21
N CYS A 63 5.71 3.11 -1.23
CA CYS A 63 4.59 2.20 -1.50
C CYS A 63 3.37 2.94 -2.05
N SER A 64 3.08 4.15 -1.55
CA SER A 64 2.00 4.98 -2.08
C SER A 64 2.21 5.30 -3.56
N LEU A 65 3.40 5.75 -3.97
CA LEU A 65 3.72 6.02 -5.37
C LEU A 65 3.65 4.75 -6.24
N ALA A 66 4.29 3.66 -5.81
CA ALA A 66 4.40 2.45 -6.61
C ALA A 66 3.02 1.84 -6.94
N HIS A 67 2.15 1.72 -5.94
CA HIS A 67 0.82 1.12 -6.11
C HIS A 67 -0.19 2.08 -6.74
N SER A 68 -0.06 3.40 -6.53
CA SER A 68 -0.85 4.40 -7.26
C SER A 68 -0.55 4.41 -8.75
N VAL A 69 0.69 4.13 -9.17
CA VAL A 69 1.03 3.95 -10.59
C VAL A 69 0.25 2.77 -11.19
N VAL A 70 0.09 1.67 -10.44
CA VAL A 70 -0.69 0.51 -10.92
C VAL A 70 -2.18 0.85 -10.99
N LEU A 71 -2.73 1.47 -9.94
CA LEU A 71 -4.14 1.87 -9.90
C LEU A 71 -4.51 2.77 -11.06
N LEU A 72 -3.77 3.85 -11.30
CA LEU A 72 -4.02 4.79 -12.40
C LEU A 72 -3.81 4.16 -13.78
N GLY A 73 -2.88 3.22 -13.89
CA GLY A 73 -2.58 2.56 -15.16
C GLY A 73 -3.67 1.60 -15.63
N SER A 74 -4.50 1.07 -14.72
CA SER A 74 -5.37 -0.07 -15.05
C SER A 74 -6.76 -0.06 -14.41
N HIS A 75 -7.00 0.70 -13.33
CA HIS A 75 -8.19 0.47 -12.50
C HIS A 75 -9.02 1.74 -12.23
N VAL A 76 -8.40 2.90 -12.05
CA VAL A 76 -9.09 4.15 -11.70
C VAL A 76 -8.53 5.34 -12.48
N ASP A 77 -9.31 6.41 -12.57
CA ASP A 77 -8.84 7.73 -13.00
C ASP A 77 -8.27 8.53 -11.81
N GLU A 78 -7.77 9.75 -12.09
CA GLU A 78 -7.20 10.62 -11.06
C GLU A 78 -8.20 10.98 -9.94
N ASP A 79 -9.46 11.17 -10.27
CA ASP A 79 -10.49 11.50 -9.29
C ASP A 79 -10.82 10.28 -8.42
N GLY A 80 -10.83 9.08 -9.00
CA GLY A 80 -10.93 7.82 -8.28
C GLY A 80 -9.79 7.64 -7.28
N LEU A 81 -8.54 7.89 -7.70
CA LEU A 81 -7.40 7.81 -6.80
C LEU A 81 -7.51 8.82 -5.66
N ARG A 82 -7.94 10.06 -5.93
CA ARG A 82 -8.11 11.06 -4.86
C ARG A 82 -9.18 10.66 -3.85
N ARG A 83 -10.29 10.05 -4.29
CA ARG A 83 -11.29 9.52 -3.34
C ARG A 83 -10.69 8.43 -2.44
N ILE A 84 -9.93 7.50 -3.02
CA ILE A 84 -9.20 6.45 -2.27
C ILE A 84 -8.26 7.07 -1.23
N LEU A 85 -7.49 8.09 -1.60
CA LEU A 85 -6.59 8.77 -0.66
C LEU A 85 -7.36 9.51 0.45
N ALA A 86 -8.43 10.20 0.11
CA ALA A 86 -9.28 10.89 1.10
C ALA A 86 -9.93 9.91 2.08
N ALA A 87 -10.42 8.77 1.59
CA ALA A 87 -10.98 7.71 2.43
C ALA A 87 -9.91 7.10 3.36
N SER A 88 -8.69 6.92 2.85
CA SER A 88 -7.55 6.44 3.65
C SER A 88 -7.16 7.42 4.77
N ASP A 89 -7.25 8.73 4.51
CA ASP A 89 -6.96 9.76 5.51
C ASP A 89 -8.10 9.90 6.56
N SER A 90 -9.36 9.64 6.16
CA SER A 90 -10.52 9.65 7.06
C SER A 90 -10.54 8.48 8.03
N MET A 91 -10.18 7.28 7.57
CA MET A 91 -10.27 6.03 8.33
C MET A 91 -11.67 5.80 8.95
N ASP A 92 -12.72 6.21 8.25
CA ASP A 92 -14.12 6.01 8.67
C ASP A 92 -14.89 5.27 7.57
N VAL A 93 -15.04 3.95 7.75
CA VAL A 93 -15.75 3.08 6.81
C VAL A 93 -17.23 3.46 6.69
N ALA A 94 -17.86 3.94 7.77
CA ALA A 94 -19.29 4.28 7.78
C ALA A 94 -19.62 5.50 6.91
N GLU A 95 -18.66 6.40 6.70
CA GLU A 95 -18.85 7.59 5.85
C GLU A 95 -18.51 7.33 4.37
N THR A 96 -18.07 6.13 4.01
CA THR A 96 -17.70 5.81 2.62
C THR A 96 -18.92 5.57 1.73
N THR A 97 -18.80 5.96 0.47
CA THR A 97 -19.90 5.84 -0.51
C THR A 97 -19.67 4.80 -1.59
N GLY A 98 -18.47 4.23 -1.64
CA GLY A 98 -18.08 3.26 -2.66
C GLY A 98 -17.21 2.14 -2.09
N ARG A 99 -17.19 0.98 -2.80
CA ARG A 99 -16.41 -0.19 -2.41
C ARG A 99 -14.92 0.14 -2.23
N ASP A 100 -14.33 0.86 -3.19
CA ASP A 100 -12.90 1.23 -3.10
C ASP A 100 -12.61 2.13 -1.89
N ASP A 101 -13.49 3.11 -1.64
CA ASP A 101 -13.34 4.03 -0.53
C ASP A 101 -13.40 3.26 0.81
N ALA A 102 -14.36 2.31 0.94
CA ALA A 102 -14.49 1.45 2.12
C ALA A 102 -13.26 0.56 2.34
N VAL A 103 -12.78 -0.08 1.28
CA VAL A 103 -11.57 -0.93 1.33
C VAL A 103 -10.34 -0.11 1.73
N ALA A 104 -10.16 1.09 1.16
CA ALA A 104 -9.02 1.96 1.46
C ALA A 104 -9.05 2.46 2.90
N SER A 105 -10.23 2.93 3.37
CA SER A 105 -10.46 3.37 4.75
C SER A 105 -10.16 2.26 5.76
N PHE A 106 -10.74 1.07 5.53
CA PHE A 106 -10.53 -0.09 6.40
C PHE A 106 -9.07 -0.55 6.43
N ALA A 107 -8.42 -0.67 5.27
CA ALA A 107 -7.01 -1.07 5.19
C ALA A 107 -6.08 -0.05 5.87
N ALA A 108 -6.39 1.24 5.79
CA ALA A 108 -5.68 2.30 6.51
C ALA A 108 -5.81 2.11 8.03
N GLN A 109 -7.01 1.87 8.52
CA GLN A 109 -7.29 1.63 9.94
C GLN A 109 -6.61 0.34 10.43
N VAL A 110 -6.68 -0.78 9.68
CA VAL A 110 -5.93 -2.02 9.99
C VAL A 110 -4.44 -1.73 10.15
N ALA A 111 -3.87 -0.88 9.30
CA ALA A 111 -2.42 -0.64 9.30
C ALA A 111 -1.93 0.13 10.53
N VAL A 112 -2.73 1.03 11.12
CA VAL A 112 -2.25 1.94 12.17
C VAL A 112 -3.08 1.90 13.46
N ASP A 113 -4.28 1.31 13.44
CA ASP A 113 -5.22 1.34 14.57
C ASP A 113 -6.04 0.04 14.71
N ALA A 114 -5.49 -1.10 14.31
CA ALA A 114 -6.17 -2.40 14.32
C ALA A 114 -6.89 -2.76 15.67
N PRO A 115 -6.37 -2.38 16.86
CA PRO A 115 -7.07 -2.70 18.12
C PRO A 115 -8.43 -1.99 18.31
N ASN A 116 -8.68 -0.92 17.57
CA ASN A 116 -9.93 -0.15 17.66
C ASN A 116 -10.95 -0.48 16.56
N LEU A 117 -10.62 -1.41 15.66
CA LEU A 117 -11.58 -1.96 14.70
C LEU A 117 -12.70 -2.70 15.44
N ASP A 118 -13.92 -2.56 14.95
CA ASP A 118 -15.10 -3.22 15.52
C ASP A 118 -15.95 -3.95 14.45
N GLU A 119 -17.07 -4.55 14.90
CA GLU A 119 -17.99 -5.25 14.01
C GLU A 119 -18.66 -4.31 12.99
N GLY A 120 -18.78 -3.02 13.30
CA GLY A 120 -19.34 -2.00 12.40
C GLY A 120 -18.46 -1.76 11.19
N ASP A 121 -17.14 -1.71 11.38
CA ASP A 121 -16.16 -1.55 10.28
C ASP A 121 -16.24 -2.73 9.31
N VAL A 122 -16.28 -3.96 9.85
CA VAL A 122 -16.45 -5.19 9.04
C VAL A 122 -17.81 -5.21 8.34
N ALA A 123 -18.90 -4.83 9.04
CA ALA A 123 -20.23 -4.75 8.45
C ALA A 123 -20.28 -3.72 7.30
N GLY A 124 -19.53 -2.62 7.41
CA GLY A 124 -19.37 -1.64 6.34
C GLY A 124 -18.77 -2.25 5.06
N LEU A 125 -17.72 -3.05 5.17
CA LEU A 125 -17.16 -3.76 4.01
C LEU A 125 -18.15 -4.76 3.41
N ARG A 126 -18.87 -5.52 4.24
CA ARG A 126 -19.92 -6.44 3.76
C ARG A 126 -21.05 -5.70 3.05
N TRP A 127 -21.43 -4.52 3.53
CA TRP A 127 -22.42 -3.66 2.88
C TRP A 127 -22.00 -3.29 1.46
N HIS A 128 -20.70 -3.11 1.24
CA HIS A 128 -20.09 -2.87 -0.06
C HIS A 128 -19.81 -4.15 -0.86
N GLY A 129 -20.32 -5.29 -0.42
CA GLY A 129 -20.34 -6.56 -1.17
C GLY A 129 -19.09 -7.44 -1.00
N LEU A 130 -18.24 -7.19 0.00
CA LEU A 130 -17.13 -8.11 0.30
C LEU A 130 -17.63 -9.32 1.09
N SER A 131 -17.13 -10.50 0.74
CA SER A 131 -17.28 -11.72 1.53
C SER A 131 -16.41 -11.68 2.79
N GLU A 132 -16.61 -12.62 3.72
CA GLU A 132 -15.76 -12.72 4.92
C GLU A 132 -14.32 -13.07 4.57
N GLU A 133 -14.11 -13.91 3.56
CA GLU A 133 -12.79 -14.24 3.04
C GLU A 133 -12.11 -13.01 2.45
N GLU A 134 -12.81 -12.23 1.61
CA GLU A 134 -12.25 -11.00 1.04
C GLU A 134 -11.91 -9.96 2.13
N VAL A 135 -12.73 -9.82 3.18
CA VAL A 135 -12.41 -8.96 4.33
C VAL A 135 -11.13 -9.42 5.01
N LEU A 136 -10.98 -10.72 5.24
CA LEU A 136 -9.73 -11.26 5.79
C LEU A 136 -8.53 -10.98 4.88
N ASP A 137 -8.69 -11.12 3.56
CA ASP A 137 -7.61 -10.85 2.61
C ASP A 137 -7.25 -9.36 2.52
N VAL A 138 -8.19 -8.45 2.75
CA VAL A 138 -7.90 -7.01 2.94
C VAL A 138 -7.06 -6.79 4.21
N ILE A 139 -7.40 -7.44 5.32
CA ILE A 139 -6.61 -7.38 6.56
C ILE A 139 -5.20 -7.92 6.33
N LEU A 140 -5.07 -9.08 5.68
CA LEU A 140 -3.78 -9.69 5.37
C LEU A 140 -2.93 -8.81 4.43
N THR A 141 -3.58 -8.15 3.45
CA THR A 141 -2.92 -7.19 2.54
C THR A 141 -2.35 -6.01 3.32
N ALA A 142 -3.13 -5.40 4.21
CA ALA A 142 -2.67 -4.29 5.04
C ALA A 142 -1.53 -4.71 5.98
N ALA A 143 -1.64 -5.87 6.63
CA ALA A 143 -0.59 -6.40 7.50
C ALA A 143 0.71 -6.70 6.73
N ALA A 144 0.63 -7.31 5.54
CA ALA A 144 1.79 -7.51 4.67
C ALA A 144 2.42 -6.18 4.25
N ARG A 145 1.59 -5.15 4.01
CA ARG A 145 2.08 -3.81 3.70
C ARG A 145 2.80 -3.17 4.88
N CYS A 146 2.33 -3.35 6.11
CA CYS A 146 3.05 -2.91 7.31
C CYS A 146 4.48 -3.45 7.34
N PHE A 147 4.67 -4.76 7.09
CA PHE A 147 6.01 -5.34 7.02
C PHE A 147 6.89 -4.65 5.98
N PHE A 148 6.41 -4.55 4.75
CA PHE A 148 7.23 -4.07 3.62
C PHE A 148 7.53 -2.57 3.73
N SER A 149 6.53 -1.75 4.00
CA SER A 149 6.68 -0.31 4.18
C SER A 149 7.64 0.01 5.33
N THR A 150 7.48 -0.67 6.47
CA THR A 150 8.36 -0.46 7.63
C THR A 150 9.83 -0.77 7.30
N VAL A 151 10.10 -1.85 6.55
CA VAL A 151 11.48 -2.17 6.14
C VAL A 151 12.06 -1.07 5.26
N LEU A 152 11.33 -0.60 4.25
CA LEU A 152 11.81 0.45 3.35
C LEU A 152 12.03 1.78 4.09
N ASP A 153 11.09 2.17 4.95
CA ASP A 153 11.18 3.42 5.68
C ASP A 153 12.27 3.37 6.76
N ALA A 154 12.41 2.25 7.49
CA ALA A 154 13.46 2.08 8.50
C ALA A 154 14.87 2.01 7.90
N THR A 155 15.01 1.51 6.68
CA THR A 155 16.30 1.51 5.96
C THR A 155 16.61 2.83 5.26
N GLY A 156 15.66 3.77 5.22
CA GLY A 156 15.82 5.05 4.54
C GLY A 156 15.75 4.95 3.01
N THR A 157 15.15 3.89 2.50
CA THR A 157 15.01 3.65 1.07
C THR A 157 14.08 4.70 0.45
N ARG A 158 14.56 5.37 -0.60
CA ARG A 158 13.75 6.32 -1.39
C ARG A 158 13.11 5.62 -2.58
N SER A 159 11.98 6.15 -3.01
CA SER A 159 11.32 5.66 -4.23
C SER A 159 12.20 5.85 -5.46
N ASP A 160 12.07 4.94 -6.44
CA ASP A 160 12.77 5.07 -7.69
C ASP A 160 12.21 6.27 -8.49
N PRO A 161 13.07 7.11 -9.11
CA PRO A 161 12.62 8.31 -9.86
C PRO A 161 11.58 7.99 -10.93
N VAL A 162 11.66 6.82 -11.57
CA VAL A 162 10.73 6.38 -12.60
C VAL A 162 9.26 6.33 -12.11
N LEU A 163 9.01 6.19 -10.82
CA LEU A 163 7.65 6.20 -10.26
C LEU A 163 7.04 7.62 -10.35
N ARG A 164 7.82 8.65 -10.09
CA ARG A 164 7.38 10.04 -10.26
C ARG A 164 7.07 10.37 -11.72
N ASP A 165 7.92 9.90 -12.62
CA ASP A 165 7.78 10.18 -14.06
C ASP A 165 6.51 9.56 -14.66
N ARG A 166 5.90 8.59 -13.97
CA ARG A 166 4.66 7.92 -14.37
C ARG A 166 3.40 8.52 -13.77
N LEU A 167 3.51 9.55 -12.95
CA LEU A 167 2.41 10.20 -12.25
C LEU A 167 2.35 11.69 -12.59
N PRO A 168 1.16 12.30 -12.65
CA PRO A 168 1.04 13.76 -12.66
C PRO A 168 1.73 14.39 -11.44
N SER A 169 2.48 15.48 -11.64
CA SER A 169 3.30 16.09 -10.58
C SER A 169 2.50 16.44 -9.32
N ARG A 170 1.26 16.91 -9.46
CA ARG A 170 0.35 17.19 -8.34
C ARG A 170 0.02 15.94 -7.52
N LEU A 171 -0.12 14.77 -8.17
CA LEU A 171 -0.35 13.52 -7.46
C LEU A 171 0.91 13.03 -6.76
N VAL A 172 2.09 13.27 -7.31
CA VAL A 172 3.35 13.00 -6.61
C VAL A 172 3.40 13.77 -5.30
N ASP A 173 3.03 15.05 -5.30
CA ASP A 173 2.99 15.88 -4.08
C ASP A 173 1.96 15.33 -3.07
N GLU A 174 0.75 14.99 -3.52
CA GLU A 174 -0.32 14.42 -2.69
C GLU A 174 0.07 13.05 -2.07
N LEU A 175 0.83 12.23 -2.80
CA LEU A 175 1.29 10.90 -2.39
C LEU A 175 2.56 10.92 -1.54
N THR A 176 3.27 12.05 -1.49
CA THR A 176 4.47 12.23 -0.69
C THR A 176 4.09 12.62 0.75
N SER A 177 3.91 11.62 1.61
CA SER A 177 3.43 11.83 2.98
C SER A 177 4.48 11.49 4.06
N GLY A 178 5.59 10.89 3.70
CA GLY A 178 6.66 10.50 4.61
C GLY A 178 8.02 10.99 4.11
N ARG A 179 8.87 10.05 3.66
CA ARG A 179 10.15 10.43 3.04
C ARG A 179 9.93 11.16 1.74
N PRO A 180 10.80 12.15 1.43
CA PRO A 180 10.77 12.77 0.10
C PRO A 180 10.88 11.70 -1.00
N ALA A 181 10.11 11.88 -2.07
CA ALA A 181 10.24 11.07 -3.27
C ALA A 181 11.67 11.14 -3.83
N GLY A 182 12.13 10.04 -4.38
CA GLY A 182 13.47 9.91 -4.95
C GLY A 182 13.64 10.65 -6.28
#